data_d608167de9e41fe8156ca634652ecd0d
#
_entry.id   d608167de9e41fe8156ca634652ecd0d
#
_cell.length_a   1.000
_cell.length_b   1.000
_cell.length_c   1.000
_cell.angle_alpha   90.00
_cell.angle_beta   90.00
_cell.angle_gamma   90.00
#
_symmetry.space_group_name_H-M   'P 1'
#
loop_
_entity.id
_entity.type
_entity.pdbx_description
1 polymer ?
#
loop_
_entity_poly.entity_id
_entity_poly.type
_entity_poly.pdbx_seq_one_letter_code
_entity_poly.pdbx_strand_id
1 'polypeptide(L)'
;MELVVKGLTQAFGTTTVLDRLDLETGDIRALVLVGPSGGGKTTLLRILAGLDLPIEGSVSFAGVSVPRDEAGLLAYRRKVGTVFQAYNLFPHLSALDNLTLPLIHVHGLTPAAARERVAEPLERFKLAEHAHKRPSQLSGGQKQRIAILRALATQPERLFLDEPTSALDPEMTAEVLEMIGELKEIGTRFVLVTHEMGFARRVADEVAFVGGGKVVASGPAATMFEHCPEPRVREFFARILP
;
A
#
# COMPACT_ATOMS: atom_id res chain seq x y z
N MET A 1 -0.82 0.55 -14.13
CA MET A 1 -1.56 -0.48 -13.35
C MET A 1 -3.03 -0.28 -13.67
N GLU A 2 -3.59 -1.10 -14.50
CA GLU A 2 -5.02 -1.12 -14.77
C GLU A 2 -5.69 -2.03 -13.75
N LEU A 3 -6.63 -1.51 -12.96
CA LEU A 3 -7.36 -2.23 -11.92
C LEU A 3 -8.84 -2.28 -12.28
N VAL A 4 -9.43 -3.47 -12.21
CA VAL A 4 -10.87 -3.66 -12.32
C VAL A 4 -11.36 -4.47 -11.12
N VAL A 5 -12.28 -3.89 -10.36
CA VAL A 5 -13.01 -4.51 -9.24
C VAL A 5 -14.48 -4.55 -9.62
N LYS A 6 -15.11 -5.73 -9.52
CA LYS A 6 -16.53 -5.91 -9.88
C LYS A 6 -17.31 -6.58 -8.77
N GLY A 7 -18.35 -5.91 -8.28
CA GLY A 7 -19.33 -6.43 -7.33
C GLY A 7 -18.72 -6.92 -6.03
N LEU A 8 -17.61 -6.30 -5.55
CA LEU A 8 -16.83 -6.80 -4.43
C LEU A 8 -17.61 -6.69 -3.13
N THR A 9 -17.90 -7.83 -2.50
CA THR A 9 -18.63 -7.90 -1.25
C THR A 9 -17.79 -8.59 -0.17
N GLN A 10 -17.71 -7.95 1.00
CA GLN A 10 -17.02 -8.50 2.17
C GLN A 10 -17.78 -8.18 3.46
N ALA A 11 -17.89 -9.17 4.33
CA ALA A 11 -18.51 -9.03 5.65
C ALA A 11 -17.67 -9.74 6.72
N PHE A 12 -17.74 -9.24 7.94
CA PHE A 12 -17.17 -9.85 9.12
C PHE A 12 -18.29 -10.07 10.16
N GLY A 13 -18.61 -11.33 10.42
CA GLY A 13 -19.80 -11.68 11.18
C GLY A 13 -21.07 -11.17 10.47
N THR A 14 -21.85 -10.34 11.15
CA THR A 14 -23.09 -9.74 10.61
C THR A 14 -22.86 -8.37 9.95
N THR A 15 -21.64 -7.85 9.99
CA THR A 15 -21.34 -6.49 9.48
C THR A 15 -20.79 -6.55 8.08
N THR A 16 -21.54 -6.03 7.10
CA THR A 16 -21.05 -5.82 5.74
C THR A 16 -20.11 -4.61 5.70
N VAL A 17 -18.88 -4.82 5.28
CA VAL A 17 -17.83 -3.79 5.17
C VAL A 17 -17.66 -3.30 3.76
N LEU A 18 -17.78 -4.18 2.76
CA LEU A 18 -17.87 -3.82 1.33
C LEU A 18 -19.17 -4.38 0.77
N ASP A 19 -19.95 -3.54 0.09
CA ASP A 19 -21.27 -3.86 -0.45
C ASP A 19 -21.27 -3.65 -1.97
N ARG A 20 -21.05 -4.73 -2.72
CA ARG A 20 -21.02 -4.74 -4.20
C ARG A 20 -20.20 -3.59 -4.79
N LEU A 21 -19.00 -3.39 -4.24
CA LEU A 21 -18.11 -2.31 -4.62
C LEU A 21 -17.56 -2.54 -6.03
N ASP A 22 -17.70 -1.53 -6.88
CA ASP A 22 -17.09 -1.46 -8.20
C ASP A 22 -16.03 -0.38 -8.24
N LEU A 23 -14.90 -0.64 -8.91
CA LEU A 23 -13.83 0.32 -9.16
C LEU A 23 -13.10 -0.05 -10.44
N GLU A 24 -12.91 0.91 -11.32
CA GLU A 24 -12.11 0.74 -12.53
C GLU A 24 -11.12 1.91 -12.64
N THR A 25 -9.86 1.62 -13.00
CA THR A 25 -8.83 2.63 -13.22
C THR A 25 -8.19 2.43 -14.59
N GLY A 26 -7.61 3.50 -15.12
CA GLY A 26 -6.73 3.41 -16.28
C GLY A 26 -5.38 2.75 -15.97
N ASP A 27 -4.45 2.80 -16.93
CA ASP A 27 -3.05 2.38 -16.65
C ASP A 27 -2.31 3.49 -15.90
N ILE A 28 -2.31 3.37 -14.57
CA ILE A 28 -1.73 4.33 -13.63
C ILE A 28 -0.58 3.72 -12.83
N ARG A 29 0.22 4.56 -12.18
CA ARG A 29 1.25 4.13 -11.22
C ARG A 29 0.75 4.19 -9.78
N ALA A 30 0.04 5.25 -9.41
CA ALA A 30 -0.39 5.52 -8.05
C ALA A 30 -1.92 5.67 -7.96
N LEU A 31 -2.58 4.70 -7.32
CA LEU A 31 -3.97 4.80 -6.87
C LEU A 31 -3.97 5.15 -5.38
N VAL A 32 -4.70 6.20 -5.01
CA VAL A 32 -4.88 6.56 -3.60
C VAL A 32 -6.33 6.35 -3.18
N LEU A 33 -6.52 5.55 -2.12
CA LEU A 33 -7.81 5.30 -1.50
C LEU A 33 -7.99 6.26 -0.32
N VAL A 34 -9.01 7.10 -0.39
CA VAL A 34 -9.34 8.09 0.64
C VAL A 34 -10.77 7.91 1.14
N GLY A 35 -11.12 8.57 2.23
CA GLY A 35 -12.47 8.53 2.80
C GLY A 35 -12.47 8.34 4.32
N PRO A 36 -13.66 8.34 4.96
CA PRO A 36 -13.77 8.26 6.40
C PRO A 36 -13.23 6.95 6.99
N SER A 37 -12.85 6.99 8.26
CA SER A 37 -12.50 5.78 9.02
C SER A 37 -13.68 4.80 9.03
N GLY A 38 -13.39 3.50 8.94
CA GLY A 38 -14.42 2.47 8.83
C GLY A 38 -15.09 2.37 7.44
N GLY A 39 -14.69 3.17 6.45
CA GLY A 39 -15.27 3.17 5.11
C GLY A 39 -14.99 1.92 4.27
N GLY A 40 -14.08 1.02 4.70
CA GLY A 40 -13.72 -0.22 3.99
C GLY A 40 -12.38 -0.16 3.24
N LYS A 41 -11.62 0.94 3.32
CA LYS A 41 -10.36 1.14 2.59
C LYS A 41 -9.31 0.04 2.83
N THR A 42 -9.00 -0.23 4.10
CA THR A 42 -8.07 -1.31 4.51
C THR A 42 -8.55 -2.68 4.04
N THR A 43 -9.86 -2.96 4.16
CA THR A 43 -10.45 -4.23 3.68
C THR A 43 -10.30 -4.37 2.16
N LEU A 44 -10.61 -3.31 1.41
CA LEU A 44 -10.39 -3.28 -0.03
C LEU A 44 -8.92 -3.53 -0.35
N LEU A 45 -7.98 -2.77 0.24
CA LEU A 45 -6.55 -2.93 0.02
C LEU A 45 -6.07 -4.35 0.33
N ARG A 46 -6.52 -4.98 1.42
CA ARG A 46 -6.17 -6.36 1.79
C ARG A 46 -6.65 -7.38 0.75
N ILE A 47 -7.85 -7.18 0.20
CA ILE A 47 -8.36 -8.04 -0.89
C ILE A 47 -7.55 -7.83 -2.16
N LEU A 48 -7.23 -6.59 -2.54
CA LEU A 48 -6.36 -6.28 -3.69
C LEU A 48 -4.97 -6.91 -3.55
N ALA A 49 -4.44 -6.99 -2.34
CA ALA A 49 -3.16 -7.64 -2.04
C ALA A 49 -3.26 -9.19 -1.96
N GLY A 50 -4.46 -9.77 -2.11
CA GLY A 50 -4.68 -11.20 -1.98
C GLY A 50 -4.51 -11.73 -0.55
N LEU A 51 -4.62 -10.86 0.46
CA LEU A 51 -4.51 -11.24 1.88
C LEU A 51 -5.83 -11.75 2.43
N ASP A 52 -6.94 -11.16 1.97
CA ASP A 52 -8.28 -11.59 2.29
C ASP A 52 -9.00 -12.02 1.01
N LEU A 53 -9.88 -13.02 1.14
CA LEU A 53 -10.76 -13.45 0.05
C LEU A 53 -12.11 -12.75 0.18
N PRO A 54 -12.63 -12.13 -0.89
CA PRO A 54 -13.97 -11.58 -0.87
C PRO A 54 -15.02 -12.70 -0.86
N ILE A 55 -16.18 -12.43 -0.27
CA ILE A 55 -17.34 -13.33 -0.30
C ILE A 55 -17.85 -13.42 -1.73
N GLU A 56 -18.02 -12.26 -2.40
CA GLU A 56 -18.48 -12.15 -3.78
C GLU A 56 -17.64 -11.14 -4.56
N GLY A 57 -17.79 -11.17 -5.88
CA GLY A 57 -17.12 -10.24 -6.79
C GLY A 57 -15.74 -10.74 -7.23
N SER A 58 -15.04 -9.88 -7.96
CA SER A 58 -13.74 -10.21 -8.52
C SER A 58 -12.81 -8.98 -8.58
N VAL A 59 -11.52 -9.26 -8.59
CA VAL A 59 -10.46 -8.25 -8.78
C VAL A 59 -9.56 -8.72 -9.92
N SER A 60 -9.19 -7.82 -10.82
CA SER A 60 -8.17 -8.09 -11.83
C SER A 60 -7.24 -6.90 -12.02
N PHE A 61 -5.99 -7.20 -12.37
CA PHE A 61 -4.98 -6.22 -12.75
C PHE A 61 -4.50 -6.52 -14.16
N ALA A 62 -4.62 -5.54 -15.07
CA ALA A 62 -4.28 -5.68 -16.49
C ALA A 62 -4.90 -6.95 -17.12
N GLY A 63 -6.16 -7.20 -16.82
CA GLY A 63 -6.91 -8.37 -17.30
C GLY A 63 -6.62 -9.68 -16.57
N VAL A 64 -5.63 -9.73 -15.66
CA VAL A 64 -5.29 -10.95 -14.89
C VAL A 64 -6.01 -10.93 -13.55
N SER A 65 -6.89 -11.91 -13.33
CA SER A 65 -7.64 -12.03 -12.08
C SER A 65 -6.76 -12.40 -10.90
N VAL A 66 -7.04 -11.78 -9.74
CA VAL A 66 -6.48 -12.22 -8.46
C VAL A 66 -7.05 -13.61 -8.15
N PRO A 67 -6.20 -14.62 -7.91
CA PRO A 67 -6.65 -15.99 -7.64
C PRO A 67 -7.50 -16.08 -6.38
N ARG A 68 -8.34 -17.13 -6.32
CA ARG A 68 -9.16 -17.43 -5.13
C ARG A 68 -8.75 -18.74 -4.45
N ASP A 69 -7.97 -19.57 -5.12
CA ASP A 69 -7.41 -20.79 -4.55
C ASP A 69 -6.08 -20.51 -3.84
N GLU A 70 -5.71 -21.36 -2.89
CA GLU A 70 -4.55 -21.16 -2.03
C GLU A 70 -3.23 -21.15 -2.81
N ALA A 71 -3.08 -22.04 -3.78
CA ALA A 71 -1.86 -22.14 -4.58
C ALA A 71 -1.64 -20.89 -5.45
N GLY A 72 -2.72 -20.42 -6.10
CA GLY A 72 -2.71 -19.20 -6.87
C GLY A 72 -2.44 -17.97 -6.01
N LEU A 73 -3.05 -17.87 -4.83
CA LEU A 73 -2.80 -16.78 -3.87
C LEU A 73 -1.37 -16.78 -3.38
N LEU A 74 -0.77 -17.94 -3.12
CA LEU A 74 0.64 -18.03 -2.72
C LEU A 74 1.55 -17.49 -3.85
N ALA A 75 1.28 -17.87 -5.09
CA ALA A 75 2.02 -17.37 -6.26
C ALA A 75 1.81 -15.87 -6.46
N TYR A 76 0.58 -15.37 -6.28
CA TYR A 76 0.26 -13.95 -6.38
C TYR A 76 0.96 -13.11 -5.30
N ARG A 77 0.92 -13.55 -4.02
CA ARG A 77 1.56 -12.85 -2.90
C ARG A 77 3.08 -12.73 -3.03
N ARG A 78 3.73 -13.63 -3.79
CA ARG A 78 5.16 -13.52 -4.10
C ARG A 78 5.49 -12.37 -5.05
N LYS A 79 4.49 -11.89 -5.82
CA LYS A 79 4.63 -10.83 -6.82
C LYS A 79 4.21 -9.46 -6.32
N VAL A 80 3.66 -9.36 -5.12
CA VAL A 80 3.18 -8.11 -4.54
C VAL A 80 3.87 -7.82 -3.20
N GLY A 81 4.06 -6.54 -2.91
CA GLY A 81 4.55 -6.09 -1.61
C GLY A 81 3.42 -5.49 -0.79
N THR A 82 3.42 -5.72 0.52
CA THR A 82 2.43 -5.12 1.43
C THR A 82 3.12 -4.49 2.62
N VAL A 83 2.72 -3.26 2.92
CA VAL A 83 3.18 -2.48 4.09
C VAL A 83 1.95 -2.10 4.90
N PHE A 84 1.98 -2.41 6.18
CA PHE A 84 0.86 -2.16 7.10
C PHE A 84 1.16 -0.95 8.01
N GLN A 85 0.14 -0.43 8.65
CA GLN A 85 0.22 0.57 9.71
C GLN A 85 1.17 0.14 10.84
N ALA A 86 1.06 -1.10 11.32
CA ALA A 86 2.07 -1.71 12.18
C ALA A 86 3.23 -2.18 11.30
N TYR A 87 4.45 -1.84 11.66
CA TYR A 87 5.67 -2.13 10.87
C TYR A 87 5.87 -3.61 10.56
N ASN A 88 5.35 -4.50 11.42
CA ASN A 88 5.43 -5.96 11.31
C ASN A 88 6.88 -6.46 11.07
N LEU A 89 7.85 -5.78 11.66
CA LEU A 89 9.24 -6.24 11.67
C LEU A 89 9.40 -7.36 12.70
N PHE A 90 10.22 -8.35 12.37
CA PHE A 90 10.60 -9.40 13.30
C PHE A 90 11.50 -8.80 14.41
N PRO A 91 11.04 -8.76 15.68
CA PRO A 91 11.70 -7.97 16.71
C PRO A 91 13.07 -8.53 17.14
N HIS A 92 13.31 -9.80 16.90
CA HIS A 92 14.53 -10.51 17.23
C HIS A 92 15.60 -10.46 16.12
N LEU A 93 15.23 -10.01 14.92
CA LEU A 93 16.10 -9.88 13.76
C LEU A 93 16.61 -8.44 13.63
N SER A 94 17.80 -8.28 13.03
CA SER A 94 18.30 -6.97 12.62
C SER A 94 17.45 -6.38 11.48
N ALA A 95 17.65 -5.08 11.17
CA ALA A 95 17.02 -4.46 9.99
C ALA A 95 17.44 -5.19 8.71
N LEU A 96 18.72 -5.49 8.54
CA LEU A 96 19.25 -6.24 7.39
C LEU A 96 18.63 -7.63 7.28
N ASP A 97 18.52 -8.37 8.40
CA ASP A 97 17.91 -9.69 8.39
C ASP A 97 16.41 -9.62 8.05
N ASN A 98 15.69 -8.61 8.54
CA ASN A 98 14.30 -8.34 8.13
C ASN A 98 14.15 -8.13 6.63
N LEU A 99 15.11 -7.47 5.99
CA LEU A 99 15.11 -7.23 4.54
C LEU A 99 15.46 -8.48 3.73
N THR A 100 16.45 -9.25 4.20
CA THR A 100 16.99 -10.39 3.46
C THR A 100 16.18 -11.67 3.64
N LEU A 101 15.46 -11.82 4.75
CA LEU A 101 14.67 -13.01 5.07
C LEU A 101 13.70 -13.43 3.93
N PRO A 102 12.83 -12.54 3.39
CA PRO A 102 11.93 -12.91 2.31
C PRO A 102 12.69 -13.26 1.03
N LEU A 103 13.82 -12.61 0.75
CA LEU A 103 14.63 -12.89 -0.43
C LEU A 103 15.22 -14.30 -0.39
N ILE A 104 15.67 -14.74 0.77
CA ILE A 104 16.27 -16.06 0.96
C ILE A 104 15.21 -17.15 0.97
N HIS A 105 14.18 -17.03 1.83
CA HIS A 105 13.25 -18.11 2.10
C HIS A 105 12.06 -18.17 1.13
N VAL A 106 11.67 -17.06 0.51
CA VAL A 106 10.54 -17.02 -0.43
C VAL A 106 11.02 -16.98 -1.87
N HIS A 107 12.09 -16.21 -2.15
CA HIS A 107 12.61 -16.02 -3.51
C HIS A 107 13.85 -16.87 -3.82
N GLY A 108 14.38 -17.65 -2.85
CA GLY A 108 15.45 -18.61 -3.05
C GLY A 108 16.83 -17.99 -3.33
N LEU A 109 17.05 -16.73 -2.99
CA LEU A 109 18.37 -16.10 -3.15
C LEU A 109 19.36 -16.66 -2.15
N THR A 110 20.64 -16.70 -2.53
CA THR A 110 21.70 -16.95 -1.57
C THR A 110 21.81 -15.78 -0.59
N PRO A 111 22.33 -16.00 0.64
CA PRO A 111 22.53 -14.91 1.61
C PRO A 111 23.39 -13.76 1.07
N ALA A 112 24.39 -14.06 0.24
CA ALA A 112 25.24 -13.05 -0.40
C ALA A 112 24.46 -12.20 -1.39
N ALA A 113 23.70 -12.82 -2.32
CA ALA A 113 22.88 -12.14 -3.30
C ALA A 113 21.75 -11.33 -2.65
N ALA A 114 21.16 -11.82 -1.55
CA ALA A 114 20.15 -11.10 -0.80
C ALA A 114 20.72 -9.80 -0.16
N ARG A 115 21.93 -9.87 0.42
CA ARG A 115 22.61 -8.68 0.98
C ARG A 115 22.97 -7.66 -0.10
N GLU A 116 23.51 -8.13 -1.23
CA GLU A 116 23.84 -7.27 -2.38
C GLU A 116 22.60 -6.54 -2.89
N ARG A 117 21.46 -7.22 -3.02
CA ARG A 117 20.19 -6.64 -3.47
C ARG A 117 19.68 -5.52 -2.60
N VAL A 118 19.89 -5.57 -1.30
CA VAL A 118 19.38 -4.55 -0.36
C VAL A 118 20.38 -3.45 -0.05
N ALA A 119 21.64 -3.57 -0.50
CA ALA A 119 22.71 -2.62 -0.20
C ALA A 119 22.41 -1.22 -0.78
N GLU A 120 22.15 -1.13 -2.09
CA GLU A 120 21.84 0.15 -2.75
C GLU A 120 20.57 0.80 -2.17
N PRO A 121 19.43 0.11 -1.99
CA PRO A 121 18.27 0.70 -1.31
C PRO A 121 18.54 1.20 0.10
N LEU A 122 19.34 0.49 0.90
CA LEU A 122 19.73 0.93 2.24
C LEU A 122 20.52 2.24 2.20
N GLU A 123 21.49 2.37 1.28
CA GLU A 123 22.26 3.61 1.09
C GLU A 123 21.37 4.74 0.59
N ARG A 124 20.58 4.50 -0.45
CA ARG A 124 19.67 5.49 -1.07
C ARG A 124 18.74 6.13 -0.05
N PHE A 125 18.13 5.32 0.82
CA PHE A 125 17.21 5.80 1.85
C PHE A 125 17.86 6.08 3.20
N LYS A 126 19.20 6.22 3.25
CA LYS A 126 19.98 6.61 4.44
C LYS A 126 19.71 5.69 5.65
N LEU A 127 19.63 4.38 5.40
CA LEU A 127 19.38 3.35 6.41
C LEU A 127 20.56 2.37 6.59
N ALA A 128 21.64 2.54 5.81
CA ALA A 128 22.79 1.64 5.85
C ALA A 128 23.43 1.57 7.24
N GLU A 129 23.60 2.71 7.92
CA GLU A 129 24.14 2.75 9.30
C GLU A 129 23.24 2.08 10.35
N HIS A 130 21.97 1.83 9.99
CA HIS A 130 20.97 1.18 10.84
C HIS A 130 20.78 -0.31 10.52
N ALA A 131 21.47 -0.84 9.51
CA ALA A 131 21.27 -2.20 9.00
C ALA A 131 21.42 -3.30 10.06
N HIS A 132 22.34 -3.11 11.02
CA HIS A 132 22.61 -4.08 12.10
C HIS A 132 21.74 -3.87 13.35
N LYS A 133 20.97 -2.78 13.44
CA LYS A 133 20.09 -2.49 14.58
C LYS A 133 18.84 -3.37 14.56
N ARG A 134 18.37 -3.74 15.75
CA ARG A 134 17.07 -4.40 15.94
C ARG A 134 15.94 -3.37 15.99
N PRO A 135 14.69 -3.75 15.72
CA PRO A 135 13.54 -2.84 15.77
C PRO A 135 13.43 -2.01 17.06
N SER A 136 13.81 -2.56 18.22
CA SER A 136 13.81 -1.82 19.49
C SER A 136 14.79 -0.66 19.55
N GLN A 137 15.77 -0.61 18.65
CA GLN A 137 16.84 0.40 18.58
C GLN A 137 16.59 1.41 17.44
N LEU A 138 15.46 1.31 16.73
CA LEU A 138 15.08 2.15 15.61
C LEU A 138 13.96 3.11 16.01
N SER A 139 13.96 4.32 15.45
CA SER A 139 12.81 5.24 15.53
C SER A 139 11.59 4.67 14.78
N GLY A 140 10.41 5.26 15.00
CA GLY A 140 9.19 4.89 14.27
C GLY A 140 9.36 5.03 12.75
N GLY A 141 9.89 6.16 12.29
CA GLY A 141 10.15 6.41 10.87
C GLY A 141 11.18 5.44 10.27
N GLN A 142 12.26 5.13 11.00
CA GLN A 142 13.24 4.13 10.57
C GLN A 142 12.61 2.75 10.43
N LYS A 143 11.79 2.31 11.39
CA LYS A 143 11.04 1.05 11.31
C LYS A 143 10.15 1.00 10.09
N GLN A 144 9.42 2.08 9.83
CA GLN A 144 8.52 2.15 8.68
C GLN A 144 9.27 2.12 7.36
N ARG A 145 10.35 2.88 7.23
CA ARG A 145 11.19 2.85 6.02
C ARG A 145 11.82 1.47 5.79
N ILE A 146 12.26 0.77 6.85
CA ILE A 146 12.71 -0.63 6.74
C ILE A 146 11.56 -1.56 6.30
N ALA A 147 10.33 -1.37 6.81
CA ALA A 147 9.18 -2.16 6.38
C ALA A 147 8.83 -1.94 4.91
N ILE A 148 8.93 -0.70 4.42
CA ILE A 148 8.76 -0.37 2.99
C ILE A 148 9.88 -1.01 2.17
N LEU A 149 11.14 -0.88 2.58
CA LEU A 149 12.28 -1.49 1.88
C LEU A 149 12.17 -3.03 1.84
N ARG A 150 11.69 -3.66 2.91
CA ARG A 150 11.45 -5.11 2.93
C ARG A 150 10.47 -5.55 1.84
N ALA A 151 9.36 -4.81 1.69
CA ALA A 151 8.39 -5.07 0.64
C ALA A 151 8.97 -4.79 -0.76
N LEU A 152 9.76 -3.74 -0.91
CA LEU A 152 10.39 -3.34 -2.18
C LEU A 152 11.52 -4.29 -2.62
N ALA A 153 12.28 -4.85 -1.67
CA ALA A 153 13.43 -5.72 -1.94
C ALA A 153 13.06 -6.96 -2.77
N THR A 154 11.82 -7.43 -2.67
CA THR A 154 11.29 -8.54 -3.47
C THR A 154 11.00 -8.16 -4.93
N GLN A 155 11.18 -6.89 -5.32
CA GLN A 155 10.85 -6.32 -6.63
C GLN A 155 9.40 -6.62 -7.03
N PRO A 156 8.42 -6.19 -6.24
CA PRO A 156 7.03 -6.53 -6.48
C PRO A 156 6.51 -5.83 -7.74
N GLU A 157 5.58 -6.48 -8.45
CA GLU A 157 4.83 -5.87 -9.55
C GLU A 157 3.98 -4.68 -9.06
N ARG A 158 3.53 -4.74 -7.79
CA ARG A 158 2.69 -3.73 -7.12
C ARG A 158 2.97 -3.69 -5.62
N LEU A 159 2.90 -2.50 -5.06
CA LEU A 159 3.05 -2.27 -3.63
C LEU A 159 1.71 -1.80 -3.04
N PHE A 160 1.28 -2.38 -1.94
CA PHE A 160 0.08 -2.01 -1.20
C PHE A 160 0.50 -1.39 0.13
N LEU A 161 0.10 -0.13 0.37
CA LEU A 161 0.51 0.66 1.53
C LEU A 161 -0.74 1.05 2.33
N ASP A 162 -0.88 0.49 3.53
CA ASP A 162 -2.02 0.74 4.41
C ASP A 162 -1.62 1.71 5.54
N GLU A 163 -1.99 2.96 5.41
CA GLU A 163 -1.74 4.05 6.37
C GLU A 163 -0.29 4.08 6.91
N PRO A 164 0.73 4.14 6.03
CA PRO A 164 2.13 3.95 6.42
C PRO A 164 2.68 5.04 7.36
N THR A 165 1.94 6.11 7.62
CA THR A 165 2.38 7.24 8.45
C THR A 165 1.55 7.46 9.71
N SER A 166 0.47 6.70 9.92
CA SER A 166 -0.52 6.96 10.98
C SER A 166 0.01 6.83 12.43
N ALA A 167 1.14 6.13 12.62
CA ALA A 167 1.78 5.94 13.93
C ALA A 167 3.05 6.81 14.12
N LEU A 168 3.27 7.82 13.26
CA LEU A 168 4.48 8.63 13.22
C LEU A 168 4.18 10.08 13.63
N ASP A 169 5.20 10.74 14.19
CA ASP A 169 5.19 12.19 14.35
C ASP A 169 5.35 12.92 13.00
N PRO A 170 5.10 14.24 12.92
CA PRO A 170 5.12 14.98 11.66
C PRO A 170 6.47 14.93 10.91
N GLU A 171 7.60 14.94 11.62
CA GLU A 171 8.92 14.89 11.01
C GLU A 171 9.18 13.55 10.34
N MET A 172 8.93 12.46 11.08
CA MET A 172 9.05 11.10 10.56
C MET A 172 8.05 10.81 9.44
N THR A 173 6.84 11.39 9.53
CA THR A 173 5.83 11.33 8.47
C THR A 173 6.38 11.90 7.17
N ALA A 174 7.00 13.09 7.21
CA ALA A 174 7.57 13.73 6.03
C ALA A 174 8.62 12.85 5.33
N GLU A 175 9.53 12.23 6.10
CA GLU A 175 10.57 11.33 5.55
C GLU A 175 9.98 10.09 4.86
N VAL A 176 8.93 9.50 5.44
CA VAL A 176 8.25 8.33 4.84
C VAL A 176 7.49 8.71 3.57
N LEU A 177 6.83 9.87 3.57
CA LEU A 177 6.11 10.36 2.40
C LEU A 177 7.07 10.74 1.26
N GLU A 178 8.22 11.33 1.56
CA GLU A 178 9.28 11.60 0.58
C GLU A 178 9.75 10.30 -0.08
N MET A 179 10.06 9.27 0.73
CA MET A 179 10.41 7.95 0.23
C MET A 179 9.35 7.37 -0.70
N ILE A 180 8.05 7.44 -0.34
CA ILE A 180 6.97 6.94 -1.20
C ILE A 180 6.87 7.75 -2.50
N GLY A 181 7.09 9.06 -2.46
CA GLY A 181 7.19 9.92 -3.65
C GLY A 181 8.29 9.47 -4.59
N GLU A 182 9.50 9.23 -4.07
CA GLU A 182 10.63 8.70 -4.86
C GLU A 182 10.32 7.34 -5.49
N LEU A 183 9.60 6.45 -4.79
CA LEU A 183 9.20 5.16 -5.34
C LEU A 183 8.32 5.32 -6.60
N LYS A 184 7.43 6.31 -6.63
CA LYS A 184 6.65 6.61 -7.83
C LYS A 184 7.54 7.07 -9.00
N GLU A 185 8.50 7.94 -8.72
CA GLU A 185 9.41 8.49 -9.74
C GLU A 185 10.24 7.40 -10.40
N ILE A 186 10.74 6.43 -9.63
CA ILE A 186 11.47 5.27 -10.16
C ILE A 186 10.59 4.21 -10.82
N GLY A 187 9.26 4.46 -10.92
CA GLY A 187 8.34 3.62 -11.67
C GLY A 187 7.60 2.55 -10.86
N THR A 188 7.71 2.56 -9.52
CA THR A 188 6.97 1.64 -8.67
C THR A 188 5.47 1.92 -8.78
N ARG A 189 4.68 0.86 -8.99
CA ARG A 189 3.21 0.91 -9.00
C ARG A 189 2.68 0.59 -7.62
N PHE A 190 1.76 1.42 -7.10
CA PHE A 190 1.22 1.17 -5.77
C PHE A 190 -0.24 1.60 -5.60
N VAL A 191 -0.88 0.98 -4.59
CA VAL A 191 -2.15 1.42 -4.01
C VAL A 191 -1.86 1.88 -2.59
N LEU A 192 -2.26 3.10 -2.26
CA LEU A 192 -2.00 3.75 -0.98
C LEU A 192 -3.32 4.10 -0.28
N VAL A 193 -3.48 3.69 0.96
CA VAL A 193 -4.47 4.25 1.89
C VAL A 193 -3.76 5.27 2.76
N THR A 194 -4.25 6.51 2.81
CA THR A 194 -3.65 7.57 3.61
C THR A 194 -4.67 8.61 4.07
N HIS A 195 -4.37 9.27 5.18
CA HIS A 195 -5.04 10.47 5.66
C HIS A 195 -4.25 11.76 5.34
N GLU A 196 -3.06 11.64 4.75
CA GLU A 196 -2.21 12.76 4.33
C GLU A 196 -2.67 13.33 2.99
N MET A 197 -3.74 14.16 3.01
CA MET A 197 -4.38 14.65 1.79
C MET A 197 -3.50 15.53 0.93
N GLY A 198 -2.63 16.34 1.54
CA GLY A 198 -1.65 17.14 0.81
C GLY A 198 -0.65 16.28 0.03
N PHE A 199 -0.24 15.14 0.58
CA PHE A 199 0.59 14.16 -0.11
C PHE A 199 -0.21 13.39 -1.17
N ALA A 200 -1.42 12.92 -0.82
CA ALA A 200 -2.30 12.24 -1.76
C ALA A 200 -2.51 13.05 -3.06
N ARG A 201 -2.74 14.37 -2.94
CA ARG A 201 -2.90 15.29 -4.07
C ARG A 201 -1.65 15.35 -4.96
N ARG A 202 -0.44 15.25 -4.40
CA ARG A 202 0.81 15.30 -5.15
C ARG A 202 1.16 13.96 -5.81
N VAL A 203 0.89 12.85 -5.12
CA VAL A 203 1.39 11.54 -5.53
C VAL A 203 0.40 10.74 -6.37
N ALA A 204 -0.92 10.95 -6.20
CA ALA A 204 -1.93 10.17 -6.91
C ALA A 204 -1.96 10.48 -8.41
N ASP A 205 -2.11 9.44 -9.24
CA ASP A 205 -2.59 9.57 -10.60
C ASP A 205 -4.12 9.54 -10.60
N GLU A 206 -4.69 8.59 -9.87
CA GLU A 206 -6.13 8.50 -9.61
C GLU A 206 -6.41 8.37 -8.11
N VAL A 207 -7.59 8.85 -7.73
CA VAL A 207 -8.12 8.78 -6.37
C VAL A 207 -9.46 8.07 -6.39
N ALA A 208 -9.66 7.14 -5.43
CA ALA A 208 -10.97 6.55 -5.17
C ALA A 208 -11.42 6.91 -3.75
N PHE A 209 -12.58 7.55 -3.65
CA PHE A 209 -13.21 7.86 -2.37
C PHE A 209 -14.10 6.69 -1.94
N VAL A 210 -13.70 6.02 -0.86
CA VAL A 210 -14.38 4.84 -0.31
C VAL A 210 -15.14 5.23 0.96
N GLY A 211 -16.44 5.05 0.95
CA GLY A 211 -17.30 5.40 2.09
C GLY A 211 -18.55 4.52 2.14
N GLY A 212 -18.88 4.02 3.34
CA GLY A 212 -20.03 3.13 3.52
C GLY A 212 -19.95 1.83 2.73
N GLY A 213 -18.73 1.30 2.55
CA GLY A 213 -18.49 0.05 1.83
C GLY A 213 -18.57 0.15 0.30
N LYS A 214 -18.62 1.35 -0.26
CA LYS A 214 -18.73 1.61 -1.71
C LYS A 214 -17.69 2.62 -2.18
N VAL A 215 -17.37 2.60 -3.47
CA VAL A 215 -16.71 3.72 -4.12
C VAL A 215 -17.77 4.77 -4.42
N VAL A 216 -17.69 5.92 -3.75
CA VAL A 216 -18.61 7.04 -3.91
C VAL A 216 -18.26 7.87 -5.14
N ALA A 217 -16.96 8.04 -5.38
CA ALA A 217 -16.40 8.67 -6.58
C ALA A 217 -14.98 8.18 -6.81
N SER A 218 -14.55 8.12 -8.07
CA SER A 218 -13.18 7.83 -8.47
C SER A 218 -12.83 8.56 -9.77
N GLY A 219 -11.54 8.76 -9.99
CA GLY A 219 -11.02 9.35 -11.21
C GLY A 219 -9.67 10.04 -11.04
N PRO A 220 -9.22 10.80 -12.05
CA PRO A 220 -7.96 11.53 -12.03
C PRO A 220 -7.82 12.43 -10.81
N ALA A 221 -6.65 12.45 -10.18
CA ALA A 221 -6.42 13.18 -8.94
C ALA A 221 -6.82 14.67 -9.04
N ALA A 222 -6.47 15.36 -10.13
CA ALA A 222 -6.85 16.75 -10.34
C ALA A 222 -8.36 16.96 -10.28
N THR A 223 -9.13 16.10 -10.98
CA THR A 223 -10.60 16.17 -10.97
C THR A 223 -11.16 15.90 -9.58
N MET A 224 -10.65 14.87 -8.91
CA MET A 224 -11.15 14.47 -7.59
C MET A 224 -10.91 15.54 -6.52
N PHE A 225 -9.75 16.19 -6.50
CA PHE A 225 -9.41 17.18 -5.50
C PHE A 225 -9.99 18.59 -5.81
N GLU A 226 -10.14 18.96 -7.08
CA GLU A 226 -10.50 20.32 -7.47
C GLU A 226 -11.96 20.44 -7.95
N HIS A 227 -12.48 19.43 -8.63
CA HIS A 227 -13.75 19.50 -9.34
C HIS A 227 -14.63 18.25 -9.18
N CYS A 228 -14.50 17.52 -8.06
CA CYS A 228 -15.30 16.30 -7.87
C CYS A 228 -16.79 16.59 -7.99
N PRO A 229 -17.54 15.87 -8.85
CA PRO A 229 -18.98 16.09 -9.03
C PRO A 229 -19.79 15.71 -7.79
N GLU A 230 -19.28 14.81 -6.94
CA GLU A 230 -19.97 14.29 -5.76
C GLU A 230 -19.88 15.29 -4.58
N PRO A 231 -20.99 15.86 -4.08
CA PRO A 231 -20.97 16.86 -3.02
C PRO A 231 -20.32 16.39 -1.73
N ARG A 232 -20.58 15.13 -1.31
CA ARG A 232 -20.01 14.56 -0.09
C ARG A 232 -18.48 14.48 -0.13
N VAL A 233 -17.91 14.24 -1.30
CA VAL A 233 -16.46 14.18 -1.51
C VAL A 233 -15.87 15.58 -1.46
N ARG A 234 -16.51 16.57 -2.08
CA ARG A 234 -16.10 17.99 -1.99
C ARG A 234 -16.10 18.49 -0.54
N GLU A 235 -17.17 18.22 0.21
CA GLU A 235 -17.27 18.60 1.62
C GLU A 235 -16.18 17.93 2.46
N PHE A 236 -15.86 16.65 2.19
CA PHE A 236 -14.80 15.95 2.88
C PHE A 236 -13.44 16.62 2.63
N PHE A 237 -13.09 16.90 1.39
CA PHE A 237 -11.83 17.56 1.06
C PHE A 237 -11.75 18.99 1.58
N ALA A 238 -12.83 19.77 1.50
CA ALA A 238 -12.90 21.14 2.02
C ALA A 238 -12.68 21.23 3.55
N ARG A 239 -12.96 20.17 4.30
CA ARG A 239 -12.70 20.11 5.76
C ARG A 239 -11.25 19.77 6.11
N ILE A 240 -10.52 19.14 5.20
CA ILE A 240 -9.20 18.57 5.50
C ILE A 240 -8.08 19.31 4.76
N LEU A 241 -8.39 19.84 3.58
CA LEU A 241 -7.47 20.69 2.80
C LEU A 241 -7.84 22.15 3.08
N PRO A 242 -6.91 22.95 3.65
CA PRO A 242 -7.12 24.38 3.85
C PRO A 242 -7.23 25.15 2.53
#